data_fbe0bcd44d7e0a356ce0cac5c6c74adc
#
_entry.id   fbe0bcd44d7e0a356ce0cac5c6c74adc
#
_cell.length_a   1.000
_cell.length_b   1.000
_cell.length_c   1.000
_cell.angle_alpha   90.00
_cell.angle_beta   90.00
_cell.angle_gamma   90.00
#
_symmetry.space_group_name_H-M   'P 1'
#
loop_
_entity.id
_entity.type
_entity.pdbx_description
1 polymer ?
#
loop_
_entity_poly.entity_id
_entity_poly.type
_entity_poly.pdbx_seq_one_letter_code
_entity_poly.pdbx_strand_id
1 'polypeptide(L)'
;MDKNSLAHTKWNCKYHIVFTPKYRRQAIYGKIKKEIGAILRKLCEFKGVEIIEASACIDHIHMLVSIPPKISVSTFMGYLKGKSSLMIFDRYANLKYKYGNRAFWCRGYYVDTVERNKERIAQYIKNQIEEDKIMDQMTLKEYFDPFNVEKK
;
A
#
# COMPACT_ATOMS: atom_id res chain seq x y z
N MET A 1 3.51 -22.00 -10.06
CA MET A 1 3.80 -21.37 -9.86
C MET A 1 4.67 -21.20 -8.93
N ASP A 2 5.61 -21.13 -8.88
CA ASP A 2 6.40 -21.15 -7.96
C ASP A 2 7.21 -20.01 -7.89
N LYS A 3 6.66 -18.81 -8.13
CA LYS A 3 7.34 -17.62 -7.97
C LYS A 3 7.80 -17.40 -6.58
N ASN A 4 7.24 -18.12 -5.65
CA ASN A 4 7.64 -18.03 -4.25
C ASN A 4 8.59 -19.15 -3.89
N SER A 5 9.55 -19.45 -4.75
CA SER A 5 10.51 -20.43 -4.47
C SER A 5 11.88 -19.84 -4.63
N LEU A 6 12.84 -20.26 -3.83
CA LEU A 6 14.18 -19.82 -3.90
C LEU A 6 15.06 -21.04 -3.72
N ALA A 7 15.69 -21.49 -4.78
CA ALA A 7 16.47 -22.72 -4.76
C ALA A 7 15.59 -23.84 -4.24
N HIS A 8 15.87 -24.38 -3.11
CA HIS A 8 15.11 -25.49 -2.54
C HIS A 8 14.11 -25.00 -1.49
N THR A 9 13.93 -23.69 -1.34
CA THR A 9 13.06 -23.15 -0.32
C THR A 9 11.80 -22.58 -0.96
N LYS A 10 10.66 -22.96 -0.45
CA LYS A 10 9.39 -22.40 -0.87
C LYS A 10 8.76 -21.67 0.28
N TRP A 11 7.99 -20.64 -0.01
CA TRP A 11 7.38 -19.87 1.08
C TRP A 11 5.99 -19.41 0.71
N ASN A 12 5.24 -19.10 1.75
CA ASN A 12 3.90 -18.54 1.62
C ASN A 12 3.74 -17.50 2.72
N CYS A 13 4.36 -16.36 2.53
CA CYS A 13 4.38 -15.30 3.54
C CYS A 13 3.57 -14.13 3.05
N LYS A 14 2.28 -14.15 3.34
CA LYS A 14 1.36 -13.14 2.89
C LYS A 14 0.83 -12.34 4.05
N TYR A 15 0.69 -11.05 3.84
CA TYR A 15 0.29 -10.14 4.91
C TYR A 15 -0.70 -9.12 4.37
N HIS A 16 -1.68 -8.82 5.21
CA HIS A 16 -2.58 -7.70 4.98
C HIS A 16 -2.01 -6.53 5.78
N ILE A 17 -1.70 -5.44 5.12
CA ILE A 17 -1.05 -4.30 5.74
C ILE A 17 -1.88 -3.06 5.48
N VAL A 18 -2.06 -2.24 6.53
CA VAL A 18 -2.78 -0.98 6.40
C VAL A 18 -1.93 0.12 7.01
N PHE A 19 -1.78 1.21 6.30
CA PHE A 19 -1.05 2.35 6.86
C PHE A 19 -1.69 3.65 6.37
N THR A 20 -1.47 4.72 7.12
CA THR A 20 -2.19 5.96 6.92
C THR A 20 -1.26 7.14 6.82
N PRO A 21 -1.68 8.22 6.18
CA PRO A 21 -0.92 9.46 6.24
C PRO A 21 -0.89 9.98 7.68
N LYS A 22 0.11 10.79 7.97
CA LYS A 22 0.29 11.37 9.29
C LYS A 22 -0.96 12.13 9.68
N TYR A 23 -1.40 11.95 10.91
CA TYR A 23 -2.63 12.52 11.43
C TYR A 23 -3.87 12.05 10.66
N ARG A 24 -3.72 10.96 9.93
CA ARG A 24 -4.80 10.40 9.11
C ARG A 24 -5.42 11.45 8.21
N ARG A 25 -4.60 12.29 7.64
CA ARG A 25 -5.09 13.34 6.75
C ARG A 25 -5.68 12.73 5.49
N GLN A 26 -6.69 13.39 4.96
CA GLN A 26 -7.33 12.94 3.73
C GLN A 26 -6.55 13.46 2.55
N ALA A 27 -5.38 12.92 2.35
CA ALA A 27 -4.44 13.42 1.37
C ALA A 27 -4.32 12.58 0.11
N ILE A 28 -4.90 11.40 0.11
CA ILE A 28 -4.71 10.46 -1.00
C ILE A 28 -5.87 10.57 -1.97
N TYR A 29 -5.81 11.56 -2.86
CA TYR A 29 -6.86 11.74 -3.83
C TYR A 29 -6.29 12.46 -5.06
N GLY A 30 -7.01 12.41 -6.17
CA GLY A 30 -6.62 13.10 -7.39
C GLY A 30 -5.30 12.60 -7.94
N LYS A 31 -4.52 13.51 -8.45
CA LYS A 31 -3.27 13.19 -9.09
C LYS A 31 -2.27 12.54 -8.15
N ILE A 32 -2.20 13.02 -6.91
CA ILE A 32 -1.26 12.47 -5.95
C ILE A 32 -1.57 11.02 -5.63
N LYS A 33 -2.84 10.63 -5.67
CA LYS A 33 -3.23 9.25 -5.42
C LYS A 33 -2.61 8.31 -6.46
N LYS A 34 -2.64 8.70 -7.72
CA LYS A 34 -2.04 7.91 -8.78
C LYS A 34 -0.54 7.79 -8.57
N GLU A 35 0.09 8.87 -8.20
CA GLU A 35 1.54 8.86 -8.03
C GLU A 35 1.96 8.07 -6.81
N ILE A 36 1.20 8.14 -5.75
CA ILE A 36 1.50 7.34 -4.57
C ILE A 36 1.42 5.86 -4.93
N GLY A 37 0.39 5.46 -5.66
CA GLY A 37 0.27 4.07 -6.08
C GLY A 37 1.45 3.62 -6.93
N ALA A 38 1.86 4.46 -7.87
CA ALA A 38 2.98 4.13 -8.73
C ALA A 38 4.28 4.01 -7.94
N ILE A 39 4.48 4.91 -6.99
CA ILE A 39 5.66 4.88 -6.13
C ILE A 39 5.69 3.59 -5.32
N LEU A 40 4.58 3.25 -4.69
CA LEU A 40 4.53 2.06 -3.85
C LEU A 40 4.75 0.79 -4.67
N ARG A 41 4.18 0.72 -5.86
CA ARG A 41 4.39 -0.44 -6.73
C ARG A 41 5.86 -0.60 -7.07
N LYS A 42 6.51 0.49 -7.43
CA LYS A 42 7.89 0.44 -7.82
C LYS A 42 8.79 0.03 -6.66
N LEU A 43 8.51 0.55 -5.48
CA LEU A 43 9.31 0.22 -4.32
C LEU A 43 9.13 -1.25 -3.92
N CYS A 44 7.92 -1.77 -4.08
CA CYS A 44 7.71 -3.20 -3.83
C CYS A 44 8.48 -4.05 -4.83
N GLU A 45 8.49 -3.65 -6.08
CA GLU A 45 9.23 -4.39 -7.10
C GLU A 45 10.71 -4.44 -6.76
N PHE A 46 11.28 -3.35 -6.30
CA PHE A 46 12.68 -3.33 -5.95
C PHE A 46 13.03 -4.32 -4.86
N LYS A 47 12.11 -4.62 -4.00
CA LYS A 47 12.37 -5.55 -2.89
C LYS A 47 11.86 -6.96 -3.17
N GLY A 48 11.35 -7.19 -4.37
CA GLY A 48 10.83 -8.51 -4.70
C GLY A 48 9.56 -8.84 -3.94
N VAL A 49 8.82 -7.82 -3.52
CA VAL A 49 7.56 -8.02 -2.82
C VAL A 49 6.45 -7.96 -3.85
N GLU A 50 5.64 -9.02 -3.87
CA GLU A 50 4.52 -9.10 -4.81
C GLU A 50 3.30 -8.44 -4.20
N ILE A 51 2.65 -7.53 -4.93
CA ILE A 51 1.38 -6.98 -4.50
C ILE A 51 0.29 -7.85 -5.09
N ILE A 52 -0.42 -8.57 -4.24
CA ILE A 52 -1.48 -9.45 -4.68
C ILE A 52 -2.74 -8.64 -4.92
N GLU A 53 -3.03 -7.74 -4.01
CA GLU A 53 -4.17 -6.84 -4.14
C GLU A 53 -3.86 -5.61 -3.32
N ALA A 54 -4.31 -4.45 -3.74
CA ALA A 54 -4.11 -3.22 -2.98
C ALA A 54 -5.09 -2.18 -3.41
N SER A 55 -5.32 -1.22 -2.54
CA SER A 55 -6.20 -0.11 -2.84
C SER A 55 -5.82 1.10 -2.03
N ALA A 56 -6.01 2.25 -2.61
CA ALA A 56 -5.74 3.51 -1.94
C ALA A 56 -7.05 4.21 -1.64
N CYS A 57 -7.30 4.43 -0.38
CA CYS A 57 -8.44 5.21 0.07
C CYS A 57 -7.96 6.61 0.40
N ILE A 58 -8.87 7.52 0.64
CA ILE A 58 -8.49 8.93 0.81
C ILE A 58 -7.56 9.14 1.99
N ASP A 59 -7.66 8.32 3.02
CA ASP A 59 -6.86 8.48 4.23
C ASP A 59 -6.11 7.22 4.64
N HIS A 60 -6.01 6.22 3.78
CA HIS A 60 -5.24 5.03 4.13
C HIS A 60 -4.98 4.17 2.89
N ILE A 61 -4.02 3.28 3.04
CA ILE A 61 -3.66 2.31 2.02
C ILE A 61 -3.89 0.92 2.58
N HIS A 62 -4.54 0.07 1.81
CA HIS A 62 -4.66 -1.35 2.09
C HIS A 62 -3.78 -2.12 1.12
N MET A 63 -3.02 -3.07 1.60
CA MET A 63 -2.21 -3.90 0.71
C MET A 63 -2.22 -5.34 1.16
N LEU A 64 -2.37 -6.24 0.23
CA LEU A 64 -2.14 -7.66 0.45
C LEU A 64 -0.88 -8.00 -0.31
N VAL A 65 0.17 -8.37 0.39
CA VAL A 65 1.48 -8.55 -0.22
C VAL A 65 2.09 -9.89 0.15
N SER A 66 2.95 -10.38 -0.71
CA SER A 66 3.74 -11.56 -0.43
C SER A 66 5.18 -11.08 -0.27
N ILE A 67 5.75 -11.28 0.90
CA ILE A 67 7.09 -10.80 1.23
C ILE A 67 8.04 -11.97 1.32
N PRO A 68 9.17 -11.95 0.61
CA PRO A 68 10.13 -13.06 0.72
C PRO A 68 10.63 -13.21 2.15
N PRO A 69 10.87 -14.43 2.60
CA PRO A 69 11.23 -14.64 4.01
C PRO A 69 12.55 -14.01 4.43
N LYS A 70 13.38 -13.63 3.50
CA LYS A 70 14.64 -12.99 3.84
C LYS A 70 14.45 -11.56 4.33
N ILE A 71 13.24 -11.00 4.20
CA ILE A 71 12.97 -9.62 4.61
C ILE A 71 11.91 -9.66 5.70
N SER A 72 12.16 -9.00 6.82
CA SER A 72 11.14 -8.89 7.85
C SER A 72 10.10 -7.86 7.45
N VAL A 73 8.89 -8.00 7.99
CA VAL A 73 7.83 -7.03 7.72
C VAL A 73 8.27 -5.65 8.16
N SER A 74 8.89 -5.54 9.32
CA SER A 74 9.27 -4.23 9.84
C SER A 74 10.33 -3.58 8.97
N THR A 75 11.29 -4.35 8.47
CA THR A 75 12.30 -3.81 7.58
C THR A 75 11.67 -3.34 6.28
N PHE A 76 10.76 -4.15 5.74
CA PHE A 76 10.07 -3.78 4.51
C PHE A 76 9.25 -2.51 4.70
N MET A 77 8.51 -2.42 5.80
CA MET A 77 7.65 -1.25 6.04
C MET A 77 8.47 0.01 6.30
N GLY A 78 9.60 -0.13 6.98
CA GLY A 78 10.49 1.01 7.17
C GLY A 78 10.99 1.55 5.83
N TYR A 79 11.39 0.64 4.96
CA TYR A 79 11.84 0.99 3.63
C TYR A 79 10.70 1.63 2.82
N LEU A 80 9.55 0.98 2.79
CA LEU A 80 8.43 1.43 1.97
C LEU A 80 7.95 2.80 2.41
N LYS A 81 7.74 2.99 3.70
CA LYS A 81 7.24 4.26 4.21
C LYS A 81 8.29 5.36 4.10
N GLY A 82 9.54 5.04 4.39
CA GLY A 82 10.60 6.03 4.35
C GLY A 82 10.88 6.52 2.94
N LYS A 83 11.06 5.59 2.02
CA LYS A 83 11.37 5.97 0.65
C LYS A 83 10.19 6.64 -0.03
N SER A 84 8.98 6.14 0.21
CA SER A 84 7.83 6.75 -0.42
C SER A 84 7.61 8.17 0.10
N SER A 85 7.86 8.42 1.40
CA SER A 85 7.74 9.77 1.94
C SER A 85 8.69 10.72 1.22
N LEU A 86 9.93 10.30 1.03
CA LEU A 86 10.89 11.14 0.35
C LEU A 86 10.46 11.43 -1.09
N MET A 87 9.98 10.44 -1.77
CA MET A 87 9.57 10.60 -3.16
C MET A 87 8.33 11.47 -3.28
N ILE A 88 7.40 11.33 -2.35
CA ILE A 88 6.20 12.16 -2.34
C ILE A 88 6.57 13.61 -2.09
N PHE A 89 7.42 13.86 -1.11
CA PHE A 89 7.82 15.23 -0.79
C PHE A 89 8.67 15.86 -1.89
N ASP A 90 9.41 15.03 -2.63
CA ASP A 90 10.17 15.52 -3.73
C ASP A 90 9.28 16.03 -4.85
N ARG A 91 8.18 15.36 -5.08
CA ARG A 91 7.26 15.76 -6.13
C ARG A 91 6.25 16.80 -5.68
N TYR A 92 5.94 16.84 -4.39
CA TYR A 92 4.95 17.75 -3.85
C TYR A 92 5.56 18.50 -2.67
N ALA A 93 6.43 19.43 -2.99
CA ALA A 93 7.18 20.16 -1.97
C ALA A 93 6.29 20.85 -0.94
N ASN A 94 5.12 21.28 -1.35
CA ASN A 94 4.20 21.93 -0.42
C ASN A 94 3.81 21.04 0.74
N LEU A 95 3.69 19.74 0.50
CA LEU A 95 3.31 18.81 1.54
C LEU A 95 4.38 18.65 2.59
N LYS A 96 5.63 18.86 2.20
CA LYS A 96 6.72 18.74 3.13
C LYS A 96 6.54 19.66 4.32
N TYR A 97 6.14 20.87 4.08
CA TYR A 97 5.92 21.81 5.16
C TYR A 97 4.70 21.44 5.98
N LYS A 98 3.65 21.01 5.32
CA LYS A 98 2.44 20.62 5.99
C LYS A 98 2.68 19.46 6.95
N TYR A 99 3.64 18.58 6.64
CA TYR A 99 3.92 17.40 7.45
C TYR A 99 5.17 17.56 8.30
N GLY A 100 5.66 18.75 8.45
CA GLY A 100 6.76 19.05 9.34
C GLY A 100 8.09 18.58 8.83
N ASN A 101 8.26 18.48 7.53
CA ASN A 101 9.50 18.08 6.89
C ASN A 101 9.98 16.71 7.32
N ARG A 102 9.06 15.85 7.77
CA ARG A 102 9.50 14.57 8.29
C ARG A 102 8.97 13.41 7.53
N ALA A 103 7.81 12.97 7.81
CA ALA A 103 7.29 11.76 7.20
C ALA A 103 5.89 12.02 6.69
N PHE A 104 5.58 11.49 5.54
CA PHE A 104 4.23 11.58 5.03
C PHE A 104 3.30 10.64 5.78
N TRP A 105 3.81 9.48 6.19
CA TRP A 105 3.00 8.43 6.80
C TRP A 105 3.05 8.50 8.32
N CYS A 106 1.97 8.05 8.93
CA CYS A 106 1.88 7.92 10.37
C CYS A 106 2.87 6.88 10.84
N ARG A 107 3.33 6.98 12.10
CA ARG A 107 4.16 5.97 12.67
C ARG A 107 3.37 4.70 12.79
N GLY A 108 4.01 3.59 12.59
CA GLY A 108 3.36 2.30 12.74
C GLY A 108 2.50 1.93 11.56
N TYR A 109 1.85 0.79 11.66
CA TYR A 109 0.99 0.24 10.63
C TYR A 109 0.26 -0.94 11.23
N TYR A 110 -0.81 -1.36 10.58
CA TYR A 110 -1.51 -2.57 10.98
C TYR A 110 -1.01 -3.70 10.09
N VAL A 111 -0.73 -4.87 10.66
CA VAL A 111 -0.35 -6.01 9.85
C VAL A 111 -1.00 -7.26 10.40
N ASP A 112 -1.43 -8.11 9.51
CA ASP A 112 -2.04 -9.39 9.86
C ASP A 112 -1.54 -10.42 8.86
N THR A 113 -1.33 -11.64 9.30
CA THR A 113 -0.96 -12.72 8.39
C THR A 113 -2.23 -13.23 7.73
N VAL A 114 -2.10 -13.72 6.50
CA VAL A 114 -3.27 -14.19 5.80
C VAL A 114 -3.11 -15.63 5.40
N GLU A 115 -4.26 -16.27 5.19
CA GLU A 115 -4.29 -17.66 4.86
C GLU A 115 -3.86 -17.87 3.43
N ARG A 116 -3.83 -19.09 3.00
CA ARG A 116 -3.34 -19.43 1.70
C ARG A 116 -4.20 -18.93 0.57
N ASN A 117 -5.50 -18.84 0.76
CA ASN A 117 -6.41 -18.52 -0.33
C ASN A 117 -6.34 -17.03 -0.66
N LYS A 118 -5.47 -16.66 -1.58
CA LYS A 118 -5.27 -15.30 -2.00
C LYS A 118 -6.56 -14.68 -2.53
N GLU A 119 -7.34 -15.46 -3.23
CA GLU A 119 -8.53 -14.93 -3.86
C GLU A 119 -9.56 -14.52 -2.87
N ARG A 120 -9.74 -15.32 -1.82
CA ARG A 120 -10.68 -14.96 -0.77
C ARG A 120 -10.24 -13.71 -0.02
N ILE A 121 -8.95 -13.61 0.24
CA ILE A 121 -8.43 -12.47 0.98
C ILE A 121 -8.53 -11.20 0.12
N ALA A 122 -8.21 -11.32 -1.16
CA ALA A 122 -8.32 -10.18 -2.05
C ALA A 122 -9.76 -9.69 -2.13
N GLN A 123 -10.72 -10.63 -2.16
CA GLN A 123 -12.12 -10.26 -2.19
C GLN A 123 -12.54 -9.56 -0.90
N TYR A 124 -12.05 -10.03 0.22
CA TYR A 124 -12.33 -9.41 1.50
C TYR A 124 -11.84 -7.95 1.51
N ILE A 125 -10.64 -7.72 1.01
CA ILE A 125 -10.10 -6.38 0.96
C ILE A 125 -10.93 -5.49 0.04
N LYS A 126 -11.34 -6.02 -1.09
CA LYS A 126 -12.18 -5.27 -2.00
C LYS A 126 -13.51 -4.90 -1.38
N ASN A 127 -14.08 -5.81 -0.63
CA ASN A 127 -15.34 -5.54 0.04
C ASN A 127 -15.19 -4.45 1.09
N GLN A 128 -14.07 -4.46 1.81
CA GLN A 128 -13.81 -3.41 2.78
C GLN A 128 -13.67 -2.06 2.10
N ILE A 129 -13.04 -2.02 0.95
CA ILE A 129 -12.88 -0.80 0.21
C ILE A 129 -14.23 -0.26 -0.24
N GLU A 130 -15.12 -1.15 -0.66
CA GLU A 130 -16.45 -0.72 -1.05
C GLU A 130 -17.20 -0.10 0.12
N GLU A 131 -17.08 -0.66 1.29
CA GLU A 131 -17.70 -0.09 2.47
C GLU A 131 -17.11 1.27 2.79
N ASP A 132 -15.80 1.39 2.69
CA ASP A 132 -15.16 2.66 2.95
C ASP A 132 -15.62 3.72 1.95
N LYS A 133 -15.77 3.34 0.71
CA LYS A 133 -16.25 4.24 -0.31
C LYS A 133 -17.65 4.74 -0.03
N ILE A 134 -18.50 3.86 0.41
CA ILE A 134 -19.86 4.23 0.73
C ILE A 134 -19.88 5.20 1.89
N MET A 135 -19.06 4.96 2.90
CA MET A 135 -19.00 5.82 4.04
C MET A 135 -18.41 7.18 3.71
N ASP A 136 -17.51 7.22 2.73
CA ASP A 136 -16.86 8.44 2.36
C ASP A 136 -17.39 8.91 1.02
N GLN A 137 -18.52 9.53 1.04
CA GLN A 137 -19.20 9.90 -0.16
C GLN A 137 -18.45 10.84 -1.04
N MET A 138 -17.54 11.58 -0.51
CA MET A 138 -16.81 12.52 -1.29
C MET A 138 -15.94 11.87 -2.31
N THR A 139 -15.58 10.64 -2.11
CA THR A 139 -14.64 9.99 -2.98
C THR A 139 -15.29 9.19 -4.08
N LEU A 140 -16.61 9.05 -4.07
CA LEU A 140 -17.25 8.15 -5.01
C LEU A 140 -17.01 8.51 -6.45
N LYS A 141 -17.09 9.75 -6.79
CA LYS A 141 -16.92 10.18 -8.14
C LYS A 141 -15.50 10.14 -8.58
N GLU A 142 -14.62 10.35 -7.69
CA GLU A 142 -13.21 10.45 -7.99
C GLU A 142 -12.42 9.24 -7.65
N TYR A 143 -13.09 8.20 -7.26
CA TYR A 143 -12.38 7.01 -6.83
C TYR A 143 -11.60 6.40 -7.98
N PHE A 144 -10.35 6.13 -7.74
CA PHE A 144 -9.48 5.52 -8.72
C PHE A 144 -8.45 4.73 -7.95
N ASP A 145 -8.32 3.47 -8.26
CA ASP A 145 -7.37 2.62 -7.56
C ASP A 145 -6.08 2.53 -8.34
N PRO A 146 -5.04 3.20 -7.90
CA PRO A 146 -3.79 3.24 -8.65
C PRO A 146 -3.09 1.89 -8.75
N PHE A 147 -3.48 0.93 -7.91
CA PHE A 147 -2.87 -0.39 -7.96
C PHE A 147 -3.51 -1.25 -9.04
N ASN A 148 -4.63 -0.86 -9.55
CA ASN A 148 -5.36 -1.65 -10.53
C ASN A 148 -5.50 -0.98 -11.88
N VAL A 149 -4.63 -0.01 -12.13
CA VAL A 149 -4.68 0.76 -13.36
C VAL A 149 -4.56 -0.11 -14.59
N GLU A 150 -3.76 -1.08 -14.49
CA GLU A 150 -3.50 -1.87 -15.64
C GLU A 150 -4.47 -2.93 -15.91
N LYS A 151 -5.43 -3.11 -15.06
CA LYS A 151 -6.41 -4.13 -15.22
C LYS A 151 -7.56 -3.68 -16.05
N LYS A 152 -7.52 -2.55 -16.64
CA LYS A 152 -8.61 -2.10 -17.40
C LYS A 152 -8.70 -2.70 -18.69
#